data_a2bfaae8e3b1be495079729d1dbb850b
#
_entry.id   a2bfaae8e3b1be495079729d1dbb850b
#
_cell.length_a   1.000
_cell.length_b   1.000
_cell.length_c   1.000
_cell.angle_alpha   90.00
_cell.angle_beta   90.00
_cell.angle_gamma   90.00
#
_symmetry.space_group_name_H-M   'P 1'
#
loop_
_entity.id
_entity.type
_entity.pdbx_description
1 polymer ?
#
loop_
_entity_poly.entity_id
_entity_poly.type
_entity_poly.pdbx_seq_one_letter_code
_entity_poly.pdbx_strand_id
1 'polypeptide(L)'
;LNAAEALVRWDHPTLGSIPPGDFIGLAEETGLIGPIGEFVLRQACWQACEWQRQGLEPIRVSVNLSVHQLRQGKLVSLVRQVLEESGLEPRYLELELTESQLLDSVEHIISTFQQLRELGVKLAIDDFGTGYSSLSYLKRFPVDYVKIDQAFIRGLGEGTEDAAITQAIIAM
;
A
#
# COMPACT_ATOMS: atom_id res chain seq x y z
N LEU A 1 -14.11 13.13 -1.99
CA LEU A 1 -13.26 12.00 -1.61
C LEU A 1 -12.25 11.77 -2.74
N ASN A 2 -10.95 11.72 -2.43
CA ASN A 2 -9.91 11.61 -3.46
C ASN A 2 -9.31 10.19 -3.56
N ALA A 3 -9.42 9.41 -2.50
CA ALA A 3 -8.94 8.04 -2.42
C ALA A 3 -9.74 7.23 -1.38
N ALA A 4 -9.68 5.90 -1.52
CA ALA A 4 -10.20 4.93 -0.56
C ALA A 4 -9.16 3.82 -0.37
N GLU A 5 -9.03 3.31 0.83
CA GLU A 5 -8.14 2.20 1.16
C GLU A 5 -8.89 0.89 1.26
N ALA A 6 -8.37 -0.15 0.61
CA ALA A 6 -8.91 -1.50 0.66
C ALA A 6 -8.32 -2.25 1.86
N LEU A 7 -9.13 -2.42 2.88
CA LEU A 7 -8.73 -3.09 4.11
C LEU A 7 -9.35 -4.49 4.19
N VAL A 8 -8.52 -5.52 4.21
CA VAL A 8 -8.98 -6.90 4.38
C VAL A 8 -9.69 -7.10 5.71
N ARG A 9 -10.76 -7.91 5.69
CA ARG A 9 -11.51 -8.32 6.87
C ARG A 9 -11.67 -9.84 6.84
N TRP A 10 -11.57 -10.48 7.98
CA TRP A 10 -11.78 -11.92 8.10
C TRP A 10 -12.93 -12.20 9.07
N ASP A 11 -14.08 -12.60 8.50
CA ASP A 11 -15.23 -13.02 9.29
C ASP A 11 -15.25 -14.54 9.41
N HIS A 12 -14.93 -15.04 10.61
CA HIS A 12 -14.89 -16.46 10.89
C HIS A 12 -16.26 -16.91 11.44
N PRO A 13 -16.81 -18.06 10.98
CA PRO A 13 -18.18 -18.46 11.32
C PRO A 13 -18.41 -18.72 12.82
N THR A 14 -17.36 -19.02 13.59
CA THR A 14 -17.47 -19.28 15.05
C THR A 14 -16.71 -18.26 15.90
N LEU A 15 -15.68 -17.60 15.37
CA LEU A 15 -14.85 -16.64 16.11
C LEU A 15 -15.28 -15.18 15.87
N GLY A 16 -16.19 -14.96 14.93
CA GLY A 16 -16.59 -13.60 14.54
C GLY A 16 -15.53 -12.89 13.68
N SER A 17 -15.52 -11.57 13.71
CA SER A 17 -14.58 -10.77 12.92
C SER A 17 -13.20 -10.78 13.57
N ILE A 18 -12.20 -11.25 12.83
CA ILE A 18 -10.81 -11.33 13.25
C ILE A 18 -10.06 -10.13 12.67
N PRO A 19 -9.42 -9.30 13.49
CA PRO A 19 -8.72 -8.12 13.02
C PRO A 19 -7.45 -8.48 12.23
N PRO A 20 -7.04 -7.65 11.24
CA PRO A 20 -5.86 -7.91 10.42
C PRO A 20 -4.58 -8.18 11.21
N GLY A 21 -4.37 -7.48 12.32
CA GLY A 21 -3.21 -7.67 13.19
C GLY A 21 -3.06 -9.08 13.76
N ASP A 22 -4.15 -9.84 13.87
CA ASP A 22 -4.14 -11.20 14.43
C ASP A 22 -3.84 -12.28 13.37
N PHE A 23 -4.01 -11.99 12.07
CA PHE A 23 -3.82 -13.03 11.05
C PHE A 23 -2.81 -12.70 9.94
N ILE A 24 -2.50 -11.43 9.71
CA ILE A 24 -1.57 -11.05 8.63
C ILE A 24 -0.18 -11.64 8.86
N GLY A 25 0.37 -11.53 10.08
CA GLY A 25 1.67 -12.13 10.40
C GLY A 25 1.70 -13.63 10.14
N LEU A 26 0.66 -14.38 10.58
CA LEU A 26 0.54 -15.81 10.31
C LEU A 26 0.40 -16.09 8.80
N ALA A 27 -0.34 -15.25 8.07
CA ALA A 27 -0.47 -15.39 6.62
C ALA A 27 0.86 -15.17 5.89
N GLU A 28 1.72 -14.27 6.39
CA GLU A 28 3.07 -14.06 5.86
C GLU A 28 3.97 -15.27 6.13
N GLU A 29 3.99 -15.78 7.37
CA GLU A 29 4.77 -16.96 7.75
C GLU A 29 4.37 -18.23 6.97
N THR A 30 3.08 -18.39 6.69
CA THR A 30 2.54 -19.55 5.98
C THR A 30 2.49 -19.39 4.46
N GLY A 31 2.81 -18.21 3.93
CA GLY A 31 2.73 -17.88 2.51
C GLY A 31 1.30 -17.59 1.99
N LEU A 32 0.29 -17.63 2.87
CA LEU A 32 -1.10 -17.33 2.52
C LEU A 32 -1.32 -15.85 2.18
N ILE A 33 -0.38 -14.98 2.56
CA ILE A 33 -0.45 -13.56 2.21
C ILE A 33 -0.49 -13.32 0.69
N GLY A 34 0.12 -14.18 -0.11
CA GLY A 34 0.07 -14.11 -1.57
C GLY A 34 -1.37 -14.21 -2.11
N PRO A 35 -2.08 -15.32 -1.87
CA PRO A 35 -3.50 -15.47 -2.25
C PRO A 35 -4.42 -14.41 -1.65
N ILE A 36 -4.20 -14.01 -0.39
CA ILE A 36 -4.98 -12.95 0.26
C ILE A 36 -4.78 -11.61 -0.47
N GLY A 37 -3.54 -11.24 -0.74
CA GLY A 37 -3.23 -9.99 -1.44
C GLY A 37 -3.74 -9.96 -2.87
N GLU A 38 -3.70 -11.09 -3.60
CA GLU A 38 -4.35 -11.20 -4.91
C GLU A 38 -5.85 -10.98 -4.82
N PHE A 39 -6.51 -11.60 -3.85
CA PHE A 39 -7.95 -11.41 -3.61
C PHE A 39 -8.29 -9.94 -3.35
N VAL A 40 -7.54 -9.29 -2.43
CA VAL A 40 -7.77 -7.87 -2.09
C VAL A 40 -7.56 -6.98 -3.32
N LEU A 41 -6.48 -7.19 -4.07
CA LEU A 41 -6.18 -6.41 -5.27
C LEU A 41 -7.30 -6.51 -6.30
N ARG A 42 -7.79 -7.73 -6.57
CA ARG A 42 -8.91 -7.96 -7.50
C ARG A 42 -10.18 -7.26 -7.03
N GLN A 43 -10.56 -7.44 -5.78
CA GLN A 43 -11.76 -6.83 -5.21
C GLN A 43 -11.69 -5.31 -5.24
N ALA A 44 -10.54 -4.71 -4.89
CA ALA A 44 -10.35 -3.28 -4.90
C ALA A 44 -10.50 -2.68 -6.30
N CYS A 45 -9.86 -3.29 -7.31
CA CYS A 45 -9.96 -2.82 -8.69
C CYS A 45 -11.39 -2.96 -9.25
N TRP A 46 -12.06 -4.07 -9.00
CA TRP A 46 -13.45 -4.26 -9.46
C TRP A 46 -14.41 -3.31 -8.77
N GLN A 47 -14.25 -3.08 -7.46
CA GLN A 47 -15.08 -2.15 -6.73
C GLN A 47 -14.90 -0.70 -7.22
N ALA A 48 -13.67 -0.31 -7.53
CA ALA A 48 -13.39 1.01 -8.11
C ALA A 48 -14.10 1.19 -9.47
N CYS A 49 -14.03 0.19 -10.34
CA CYS A 49 -14.75 0.20 -11.60
C CYS A 49 -16.27 0.21 -11.43
N GLU A 50 -16.79 -0.51 -10.43
CA GLU A 50 -18.23 -0.53 -10.14
C GLU A 50 -18.73 0.84 -9.68
N TRP A 51 -17.97 1.55 -8.84
CA TRP A 51 -18.31 2.93 -8.47
C TRP A 51 -18.36 3.86 -9.69
N GLN A 52 -17.40 3.74 -10.62
CA GLN A 52 -17.40 4.52 -11.86
C GLN A 52 -18.62 4.19 -12.74
N ARG A 53 -19.01 2.91 -12.86
CA ARG A 53 -20.22 2.51 -13.60
C ARG A 53 -21.50 3.06 -12.99
N GLN A 54 -21.51 3.25 -11.68
CA GLN A 54 -22.61 3.89 -10.97
C GLN A 54 -22.64 5.42 -11.10
N GLY A 55 -21.69 6.00 -11.86
CA GLY A 55 -21.60 7.42 -12.11
C GLY A 55 -20.91 8.23 -11.02
N LEU A 56 -20.22 7.57 -10.09
CA LEU A 56 -19.39 8.26 -9.11
C LEU A 56 -18.11 8.77 -9.77
N GLU A 57 -17.63 9.91 -9.31
CA GLU A 57 -16.32 10.43 -9.72
C GLU A 57 -15.22 9.42 -9.45
N PRO A 58 -14.32 9.18 -10.43
CA PRO A 58 -13.22 8.24 -10.24
C PRO A 58 -12.32 8.64 -9.06
N ILE A 59 -12.13 7.73 -8.14
CA ILE A 59 -11.20 7.89 -7.00
C ILE A 59 -10.10 6.84 -7.07
N ARG A 60 -8.96 7.11 -6.45
CA ARG A 60 -7.93 6.10 -6.29
C ARG A 60 -8.36 5.07 -5.24
N VAL A 61 -7.97 3.82 -5.48
CA VAL A 61 -8.06 2.76 -4.50
C VAL A 61 -6.66 2.31 -4.11
N SER A 62 -6.37 2.34 -2.81
CA SER A 62 -5.08 1.93 -2.24
C SER A 62 -5.15 0.50 -1.75
N VAL A 63 -4.09 -0.26 -2.02
CA VAL A 63 -3.94 -1.66 -1.60
C VAL A 63 -2.59 -1.84 -0.94
N ASN A 64 -2.60 -2.35 0.29
CA ASN A 64 -1.40 -2.69 1.03
C ASN A 64 -0.68 -3.91 0.42
N LEU A 65 0.64 -3.81 0.28
CA LEU A 65 1.51 -4.88 -0.16
C LEU A 65 2.30 -5.47 1.01
N SER A 66 2.63 -6.75 0.90
CA SER A 66 3.62 -7.41 1.75
C SER A 66 4.95 -7.57 1.03
N VAL A 67 6.06 -7.47 1.75
CA VAL A 67 7.40 -7.79 1.22
C VAL A 67 7.43 -9.20 0.63
N HIS A 68 6.69 -10.14 1.20
CA HIS A 68 6.59 -11.49 0.70
C HIS A 68 6.08 -11.56 -0.74
N GLN A 69 5.06 -10.74 -1.08
CA GLN A 69 4.54 -10.65 -2.46
C GLN A 69 5.57 -10.06 -3.42
N LEU A 70 6.34 -9.06 -2.98
CA LEU A 70 7.42 -8.48 -3.78
C LEU A 70 8.50 -9.52 -4.09
N ARG A 71 8.92 -10.31 -3.09
CA ARG A 71 9.97 -11.34 -3.26
C ARG A 71 9.58 -12.47 -4.20
N GLN A 72 8.31 -12.77 -4.36
CA GLN A 72 7.84 -13.84 -5.27
C GLN A 72 8.06 -13.53 -6.76
N GLY A 73 8.37 -12.29 -7.14
CA GLY A 73 8.64 -11.88 -8.51
C GLY A 73 7.44 -11.94 -9.47
N LYS A 74 6.23 -12.16 -8.94
CA LYS A 74 4.99 -12.28 -9.74
C LYS A 74 4.09 -11.06 -9.66
N LEU A 75 4.41 -10.10 -8.79
CA LEU A 75 3.52 -8.97 -8.50
C LEU A 75 3.20 -8.14 -9.74
N VAL A 76 4.20 -7.80 -10.56
CA VAL A 76 4.00 -6.97 -11.77
C VAL A 76 3.05 -7.65 -12.76
N SER A 77 3.22 -8.96 -12.98
CA SER A 77 2.34 -9.71 -13.88
C SER A 77 0.91 -9.82 -13.33
N LEU A 78 0.77 -10.02 -12.02
CA LEU A 78 -0.52 -10.04 -11.34
C LEU A 78 -1.24 -8.70 -11.46
N VAL A 79 -0.56 -7.58 -11.17
CA VAL A 79 -1.14 -6.24 -11.27
C VAL A 79 -1.59 -5.95 -12.70
N ARG A 80 -0.76 -6.26 -13.70
CA ARG A 80 -1.13 -6.12 -15.11
C ARG A 80 -2.40 -6.89 -15.44
N GLN A 81 -2.44 -8.17 -15.07
CA GLN A 81 -3.59 -9.04 -15.31
C GLN A 81 -4.87 -8.49 -14.66
N VAL A 82 -4.79 -8.06 -13.40
CA VAL A 82 -5.95 -7.53 -12.67
C VAL A 82 -6.46 -6.23 -13.28
N LEU A 83 -5.57 -5.34 -13.73
CA LEU A 83 -5.95 -4.11 -14.43
C LEU A 83 -6.63 -4.40 -15.76
N GLU A 84 -6.11 -5.36 -16.54
CA GLU A 84 -6.71 -5.81 -17.80
C GLU A 84 -8.09 -6.43 -17.59
N GLU A 85 -8.24 -7.31 -16.60
CA GLU A 85 -9.51 -8.00 -16.29
C GLU A 85 -10.57 -7.07 -15.71
N SER A 86 -10.19 -6.13 -14.84
CA SER A 86 -11.13 -5.18 -14.23
C SER A 86 -11.50 -4.03 -15.16
N GLY A 87 -10.60 -3.64 -16.05
CA GLY A 87 -10.70 -2.44 -16.87
C GLY A 87 -10.41 -1.15 -16.12
N LEU A 88 -9.84 -1.22 -14.91
CA LEU A 88 -9.47 -0.04 -14.13
C LEU A 88 -8.27 0.64 -14.80
N GLU A 89 -8.36 1.96 -15.03
CA GLU A 89 -7.21 2.72 -15.48
C GLU A 89 -6.12 2.69 -14.39
N PRO A 90 -4.86 2.36 -14.74
CA PRO A 90 -3.78 2.15 -13.77
C PRO A 90 -3.57 3.29 -12.77
N ARG A 91 -3.79 4.54 -13.20
CA ARG A 91 -3.65 5.73 -12.34
C ARG A 91 -4.59 5.77 -11.13
N TYR A 92 -5.64 4.95 -11.14
CA TYR A 92 -6.59 4.83 -10.03
C TYR A 92 -6.26 3.69 -9.07
N LEU A 93 -5.21 2.91 -9.33
CA LEU A 93 -4.65 1.95 -8.39
C LEU A 93 -3.43 2.56 -7.71
N GLU A 94 -3.41 2.54 -6.38
CA GLU A 94 -2.26 2.87 -5.55
C GLU A 94 -1.83 1.63 -4.77
N LEU A 95 -0.54 1.34 -4.78
CA LEU A 95 0.04 0.22 -4.04
C LEU A 95 0.92 0.79 -2.91
N GLU A 96 0.70 0.30 -1.69
CA GLU A 96 1.30 0.83 -0.48
C GLU A 96 2.23 -0.19 0.17
N LEU A 97 3.37 0.28 0.62
CA LEU A 97 4.35 -0.50 1.36
C LEU A 97 4.77 0.28 2.60
N THR A 98 4.82 -0.36 3.76
CA THR A 98 5.24 0.33 4.99
C THR A 98 6.74 0.64 4.95
N GLU A 99 7.14 1.69 5.67
CA GLU A 99 8.55 2.11 5.76
C GLU A 99 9.48 0.97 6.18
N SER A 100 9.08 0.20 7.21
CA SER A 100 9.89 -0.91 7.75
C SER A 100 10.17 -2.00 6.72
N GLN A 101 9.26 -2.21 5.78
CA GLN A 101 9.35 -3.22 4.74
C GLN A 101 10.33 -2.83 3.62
N LEU A 102 10.66 -1.54 3.46
CA LEU A 102 11.59 -1.06 2.43
C LEU A 102 13.05 -1.46 2.67
N LEU A 103 13.41 -1.75 3.91
CA LEU A 103 14.80 -2.08 4.27
C LEU A 103 15.24 -3.46 3.80
N ASP A 104 14.30 -4.30 3.42
CA ASP A 104 14.54 -5.66 2.95
C ASP A 104 14.69 -5.71 1.42
N SER A 105 15.86 -6.12 0.92
CA SER A 105 16.09 -6.34 -0.52
C SER A 105 15.85 -5.10 -1.41
N VAL A 106 16.42 -3.98 -1.03
CA VAL A 106 16.22 -2.64 -1.64
C VAL A 106 16.28 -2.64 -3.17
N GLU A 107 17.27 -3.26 -3.78
CA GLU A 107 17.46 -3.28 -5.24
C GLU A 107 16.31 -3.99 -5.96
N HIS A 108 15.82 -5.09 -5.39
CA HIS A 108 14.70 -5.85 -5.96
C HIS A 108 13.40 -5.05 -5.88
N ILE A 109 13.16 -4.39 -4.74
CA ILE A 109 11.97 -3.53 -4.55
C ILE A 109 12.00 -2.37 -5.54
N ILE A 110 13.14 -1.68 -5.70
CA ILE A 110 13.29 -0.57 -6.65
C ILE A 110 12.96 -1.03 -8.08
N SER A 111 13.52 -2.16 -8.50
CA SER A 111 13.26 -2.71 -9.85
C SER A 111 11.77 -3.05 -10.05
N THR A 112 11.14 -3.66 -9.05
CA THR A 112 9.71 -3.99 -9.09
C THR A 112 8.86 -2.72 -9.14
N PHE A 113 9.19 -1.70 -8.34
CA PHE A 113 8.49 -0.42 -8.33
C PHE A 113 8.62 0.32 -9.66
N GLN A 114 9.79 0.29 -10.30
CA GLN A 114 9.97 0.86 -11.63
C GLN A 114 9.02 0.23 -12.65
N GLN A 115 8.94 -1.11 -12.67
CA GLN A 115 8.05 -1.84 -13.58
C GLN A 115 6.57 -1.55 -13.28
N LEU A 116 6.17 -1.42 -12.01
CA LEU A 116 4.81 -1.04 -11.64
C LEU A 116 4.47 0.38 -12.10
N ARG A 117 5.40 1.33 -11.96
CA ARG A 117 5.21 2.70 -12.48
C ARG A 117 5.09 2.74 -14.00
N GLU A 118 5.83 1.90 -14.72
CA GLU A 118 5.69 1.77 -16.18
C GLU A 118 4.30 1.27 -16.59
N LEU A 119 3.59 0.52 -15.72
CA LEU A 119 2.18 0.19 -15.90
C LEU A 119 1.25 1.39 -15.67
N GLY A 120 1.73 2.44 -15.00
CA GLY A 120 0.96 3.65 -14.69
C GLY A 120 0.29 3.65 -13.32
N VAL A 121 0.52 2.63 -12.47
CA VAL A 121 0.01 2.60 -11.10
C VAL A 121 0.76 3.57 -10.20
N LYS A 122 0.12 3.98 -9.12
CA LYS A 122 0.70 4.86 -8.11
C LYS A 122 1.34 4.04 -7.00
N LEU A 123 2.44 4.56 -6.44
CA LEU A 123 3.18 3.91 -5.36
C LEU A 123 3.27 4.84 -4.16
N ALA A 124 2.99 4.31 -2.98
CA ALA A 124 3.07 5.04 -1.73
C ALA A 124 3.91 4.30 -0.69
N ILE A 125 4.58 5.07 0.15
CA ILE A 125 5.15 4.57 1.41
C ILE A 125 4.19 4.94 2.52
N ASP A 126 3.81 3.94 3.31
CA ASP A 126 2.91 4.10 4.44
C ASP A 126 3.66 4.03 5.79
N ASP A 127 2.99 4.51 6.85
CA ASP A 127 3.51 4.59 8.23
C ASP A 127 4.88 5.28 8.33
N PHE A 128 5.13 6.28 7.48
CA PHE A 128 6.43 6.95 7.41
C PHE A 128 6.73 7.76 8.67
N GLY A 129 7.96 7.58 9.19
CA GLY A 129 8.48 8.22 10.39
C GLY A 129 8.54 7.29 11.60
N THR A 130 7.91 6.11 11.54
CA THR A 130 7.95 5.11 12.64
C THR A 130 9.20 4.22 12.58
N GLY A 131 9.91 4.22 11.45
CA GLY A 131 11.07 3.38 11.19
C GLY A 131 12.40 4.14 11.26
N TYR A 132 13.49 3.41 11.02
CA TYR A 132 14.86 3.93 10.96
C TYR A 132 15.31 4.24 9.53
N SER A 133 14.41 4.55 8.61
CA SER A 133 14.81 4.79 7.22
C SER A 133 15.64 6.05 7.11
N SER A 134 16.85 5.92 6.61
CA SER A 134 17.63 7.07 6.19
C SER A 134 16.95 7.74 5.00
N LEU A 135 16.73 9.05 5.05
CA LEU A 135 16.21 9.86 3.94
C LEU A 135 16.97 9.64 2.63
N SER A 136 18.24 9.20 2.72
CA SER A 136 19.05 8.84 1.55
C SER A 136 18.53 7.60 0.82
N TYR A 137 17.89 6.68 1.53
CA TYR A 137 17.23 5.51 0.91
C TYR A 137 15.92 5.88 0.24
N LEU A 138 15.11 6.73 0.89
CA LEU A 138 13.83 7.17 0.33
C LEU A 138 13.98 7.76 -1.08
N LYS A 139 15.02 8.57 -1.31
CA LYS A 139 15.31 9.15 -2.64
C LYS A 139 15.55 8.12 -3.75
N ARG A 140 15.86 6.89 -3.41
CA ARG A 140 16.10 5.81 -4.39
C ARG A 140 14.81 5.14 -4.85
N PHE A 141 13.75 5.22 -4.04
CA PHE A 141 12.47 4.59 -4.39
C PHE A 141 11.65 5.49 -5.30
N PRO A 142 11.16 4.95 -6.43
CA PRO A 142 10.33 5.71 -7.37
C PRO A 142 8.87 5.78 -6.87
N VAL A 143 8.64 6.44 -5.73
CA VAL A 143 7.30 6.59 -5.14
C VAL A 143 6.64 7.91 -5.52
N ASP A 144 5.32 7.93 -5.54
CA ASP A 144 4.51 9.11 -5.84
C ASP A 144 4.07 9.82 -4.55
N TYR A 145 3.91 9.08 -3.45
CA TYR A 145 3.38 9.59 -2.18
C TYR A 145 4.12 9.02 -0.99
N VAL A 146 4.13 9.80 0.09
CA VAL A 146 4.55 9.37 1.43
C VAL A 146 3.40 9.70 2.38
N LYS A 147 2.89 8.69 3.08
CA LYS A 147 1.85 8.82 4.10
C LYS A 147 2.51 8.92 5.47
N ILE A 148 2.29 10.03 6.13
CA ILE A 148 2.82 10.26 7.48
C ILE A 148 1.95 9.49 8.47
N ASP A 149 2.61 8.70 9.35
CA ASP A 149 1.88 7.96 10.38
C ASP A 149 1.07 8.90 11.27
N GLN A 150 -0.14 8.45 11.62
CA GLN A 150 -1.07 9.23 12.45
C GLN A 150 -0.53 9.55 13.85
N ALA A 151 0.46 8.80 14.36
CA ALA A 151 1.07 9.07 15.65
C ALA A 151 1.71 10.47 15.69
N PHE A 152 2.37 10.87 14.59
CA PHE A 152 2.96 12.21 14.48
C PHE A 152 1.91 13.31 14.31
N ILE A 153 0.75 12.99 13.74
CA ILE A 153 -0.34 13.95 13.52
C ILE A 153 -1.09 14.22 14.85
N ARG A 154 -1.24 13.20 15.70
CA ARG A 154 -1.93 13.35 17.00
C ARG A 154 -1.17 14.26 17.96
N GLY A 155 0.17 14.32 17.86
CA GLY A 155 1.03 15.20 18.66
C GLY A 155 1.10 16.65 18.16
N LEU A 156 0.50 16.98 17.01
CA LEU A 156 0.49 18.33 16.47
C LEU A 156 -0.37 19.26 17.35
N GLY A 157 0.24 20.10 18.15
CA GLY A 157 -0.45 21.08 19.00
C GLY A 157 0.16 21.22 20.38
N GLU A 158 1.00 20.30 20.80
CA GLU A 158 1.65 20.31 22.12
C GLU A 158 3.09 20.84 22.09
N GLY A 159 3.56 21.41 20.99
CA GLY A 159 4.92 21.97 20.83
C GLY A 159 6.04 20.93 20.86
N THR A 160 5.71 19.72 20.44
CA THR A 160 6.51 18.51 20.56
C THR A 160 7.46 18.27 19.37
N GLU A 161 8.40 17.35 19.54
CA GLU A 161 9.30 16.85 18.48
C GLU A 161 8.52 16.37 17.25
N ASP A 162 7.30 15.85 17.43
CA ASP A 162 6.43 15.36 16.35
C ASP A 162 6.08 16.45 15.32
N ALA A 163 5.88 17.69 15.78
CA ALA A 163 5.62 18.81 14.87
C ALA A 163 6.84 19.12 13.99
N ALA A 164 8.04 19.05 14.55
CA ALA A 164 9.28 19.27 13.81
C ALA A 164 9.54 18.14 12.79
N ILE A 165 9.27 16.89 13.17
CA ILE A 165 9.39 15.72 12.30
C ILE A 165 8.39 15.84 11.14
N THR A 166 7.12 16.11 11.44
CA THR A 166 6.08 16.29 10.42
C THR A 166 6.43 17.41 9.44
N GLN A 167 6.90 18.56 9.93
CA GLN A 167 7.35 19.65 9.06
C GLN A 167 8.54 19.27 8.19
N ALA A 168 9.49 18.52 8.73
CA ALA A 168 10.64 18.04 7.98
C ALA A 168 10.22 17.08 6.84
N ILE A 169 9.26 16.19 7.10
CA ILE A 169 8.71 15.28 6.09
C ILE A 169 7.97 16.05 5.00
N ILE A 170 7.16 17.06 5.37
CA ILE A 170 6.42 17.89 4.39
C ILE A 170 7.37 18.72 3.51
N ALA A 171 8.53 19.10 4.04
CA ALA A 171 9.51 19.91 3.31
C ALA A 171 10.43 19.09 2.36
N MET A 172 10.32 17.78 2.36
CA MET A 172 11.06 16.86 1.47
C MET A 172 10.45 16.77 0.09
#